data_12a62d7e6e6c96882a2327e462c2a585
#
_entry.id   12a62d7e6e6c96882a2327e462c2a585
#
_cell.length_a   1.000
_cell.length_b   1.000
_cell.length_c   1.000
_cell.angle_alpha   90.00
_cell.angle_beta   90.00
_cell.angle_gamma   90.00
#
_symmetry.space_group_name_H-M   'P 1'
#
loop_
_entity.id
_entity.type
_entity.pdbx_description
1 polymer ?
#
loop_
_entity_poly.entity_id
_entity_poly.type
_entity_poly.pdbx_seq_one_letter_code
_entity_poly.pdbx_strand_id
1 'polypeptide(L)'
;MKTIKYSLITLVAFILCATNSNAQMAKSAYFLDGSFYNHQLNPAMKPERAYFSLLTGTWSVAANSNFGISNFLYPYGDDKLTTFMSSHVDQDEFLNALPNSLQMSSDISTNLLGLGFRMFGGFTTFGITLNSSVSTNLPKGFFEFAKKGFQESSYSFSGINMNTMNYASINLGYSREVVEGLRVGVTAKYLVGLAYANFNVDKLNIEMSEDKWMIESHATAEAALYTEMSVDAGAMDDLNEPRIPLADVLSNTTDVNTIMQAAKPAAKGLAFDLGVSYDFGDLVDGLSVSASLLDLGSINWQYMTKFSTEDGKVEFDGIDEIDPNDFEGSLDKELEALGEDIEKMFSIPYSHGTQAYRTKLSPVMYLGAEYNMPFYHGLSVAMLYGKRFATYGGWDEVRGYVNLAPLKWIEASANVGYSTYGTTFGWMFNFHPRLFSFFIGSDYMVTKVTPQYIPVNNINGHITFGITKPIGKRK
;
A
#
# COMPACT_ATOMS: atom_id res chain seq x y z
N MET A 1 -19.80 26.03 -6.07
CA MET A 1 -19.56 25.12 -7.21
C MET A 1 -18.13 25.11 -7.75
N LYS A 2 -17.43 26.21 -7.91
CA LYS A 2 -16.01 26.20 -8.33
C LYS A 2 -15.11 25.59 -7.27
N THR A 3 -15.32 25.93 -6.00
CA THR A 3 -14.53 25.45 -4.85
C THR A 3 -14.66 23.95 -4.65
N ILE A 4 -15.87 23.39 -4.74
CA ILE A 4 -16.11 21.92 -4.63
C ILE A 4 -15.45 21.17 -5.78
N LYS A 5 -15.45 21.72 -7.01
CA LYS A 5 -14.73 21.13 -8.14
C LYS A 5 -13.21 21.11 -7.90
N TYR A 6 -12.67 22.18 -7.34
CA TYR A 6 -11.23 22.21 -7.00
C TYR A 6 -10.89 21.28 -5.83
N SER A 7 -11.76 21.18 -4.80
CA SER A 7 -11.57 20.26 -3.69
C SER A 7 -11.60 18.80 -4.14
N LEU A 8 -12.50 18.43 -5.07
CA LEU A 8 -12.55 17.07 -5.62
C LEU A 8 -11.33 16.77 -6.49
N ILE A 9 -10.93 17.70 -7.34
CA ILE A 9 -9.71 17.58 -8.16
C ILE A 9 -8.48 17.55 -7.27
N THR A 10 -8.46 18.34 -6.18
CA THR A 10 -7.38 18.36 -5.21
C THR A 10 -7.35 17.06 -4.41
N LEU A 11 -8.49 16.48 -4.04
CA LEU A 11 -8.56 15.18 -3.37
C LEU A 11 -8.07 14.05 -4.29
N VAL A 12 -8.50 14.04 -5.55
CA VAL A 12 -8.02 13.08 -6.55
C VAL A 12 -6.54 13.32 -6.88
N ALA A 13 -6.10 14.55 -7.01
CA ALA A 13 -4.70 14.90 -7.19
C ALA A 13 -3.87 14.60 -5.94
N PHE A 14 -4.42 14.78 -4.74
CA PHE A 14 -3.78 14.42 -3.47
C PHE A 14 -3.67 12.89 -3.32
N ILE A 15 -4.71 12.14 -3.71
CA ILE A 15 -4.65 10.66 -3.81
C ILE A 15 -3.61 10.23 -4.85
N LEU A 16 -3.48 10.94 -5.97
CA LEU A 16 -2.47 10.67 -7.00
C LEU A 16 -1.06 11.18 -6.61
N CYS A 17 -0.94 12.25 -5.82
CA CYS A 17 0.33 12.81 -5.37
C CYS A 17 0.82 12.22 -4.03
N ALA A 18 -0.06 11.65 -3.21
CA ALA A 18 0.31 10.87 -2.01
C ALA A 18 1.00 9.53 -2.35
N THR A 19 1.29 9.26 -3.61
CA THR A 19 2.09 8.13 -4.09
C THR A 19 3.58 8.29 -3.77
N ASN A 20 3.93 8.58 -2.54
CA ASN A 20 5.24 8.22 -2.01
C ASN A 20 5.16 6.77 -1.55
N SER A 21 5.55 5.92 -2.41
CA SER A 21 5.25 4.51 -2.56
C SER A 21 6.20 3.59 -1.82
N ASN A 22 5.77 2.38 -1.51
CA ASN A 22 6.51 1.42 -0.73
C ASN A 22 6.35 0.00 -1.26
N ALA A 23 7.42 -0.73 -1.44
CA ALA A 23 7.38 -2.04 -2.05
C ALA A 23 8.08 -3.11 -1.23
N GLN A 24 7.41 -4.24 -1.14
CA GLN A 24 8.00 -5.53 -0.88
C GLN A 24 8.99 -5.90 -2.02
N MET A 25 10.00 -6.72 -1.77
CA MET A 25 10.87 -7.24 -2.82
C MET A 25 10.07 -7.87 -3.97
N ALA A 26 10.54 -7.69 -5.20
CA ALA A 26 9.87 -8.24 -6.36
C ALA A 26 9.68 -9.75 -6.26
N LYS A 27 8.45 -10.20 -6.42
CA LYS A 27 8.12 -11.63 -6.54
C LYS A 27 8.82 -12.27 -7.74
N SER A 28 9.13 -11.46 -8.76
CA SER A 28 9.92 -11.88 -9.94
C SER A 28 11.31 -12.40 -9.58
N ALA A 29 11.84 -12.12 -8.38
CA ALA A 29 13.11 -12.65 -7.90
C ALA A 29 12.98 -13.96 -7.12
N TYR A 30 11.76 -14.47 -6.88
CA TYR A 30 11.52 -15.56 -5.92
C TYR A 30 12.34 -16.81 -6.24
N PHE A 31 12.43 -17.20 -7.51
CA PHE A 31 13.12 -18.42 -7.98
C PHE A 31 14.50 -18.16 -8.62
N LEU A 32 15.07 -16.96 -8.45
CA LEU A 32 16.43 -16.68 -8.96
C LEU A 32 17.48 -17.05 -7.92
N ASP A 33 18.23 -18.10 -8.16
CA ASP A 33 19.24 -18.65 -7.24
C ASP A 33 20.37 -17.67 -6.93
N GLY A 34 20.77 -16.84 -7.89
CA GLY A 34 21.80 -15.82 -7.71
C GLY A 34 21.34 -14.57 -6.99
N SER A 35 20.06 -14.48 -6.61
CA SER A 35 19.53 -13.36 -5.83
C SER A 35 20.07 -13.38 -4.40
N PHE A 36 20.58 -12.24 -3.94
CA PHE A 36 21.04 -12.07 -2.56
C PHE A 36 19.90 -11.76 -1.59
N TYR A 37 18.68 -11.53 -2.07
CA TYR A 37 17.54 -11.03 -1.27
C TYR A 37 16.29 -11.90 -1.31
N ASN A 38 16.29 -13.01 -2.02
CA ASN A 38 15.14 -13.92 -2.07
C ASN A 38 14.78 -14.49 -0.67
N HIS A 39 15.74 -14.51 0.27
CA HIS A 39 15.47 -14.83 1.68
C HIS A 39 14.48 -13.86 2.36
N GLN A 40 14.25 -12.67 1.81
CA GLN A 40 13.20 -11.74 2.27
C GLN A 40 11.80 -12.20 1.84
N LEU A 41 11.69 -13.05 0.81
CA LEU A 41 10.44 -13.66 0.36
C LEU A 41 10.22 -15.05 0.97
N ASN A 42 11.31 -15.75 1.27
CA ASN A 42 11.27 -17.03 1.97
C ASN A 42 12.57 -17.23 2.76
N PRO A 43 12.52 -17.21 4.10
CA PRO A 43 13.70 -17.38 4.96
C PRO A 43 14.50 -18.66 4.73
N ALA A 44 13.91 -19.72 4.16
CA ALA A 44 14.62 -20.94 3.82
C ALA A 44 15.57 -20.78 2.63
N MET A 45 15.33 -19.81 1.78
CA MET A 45 16.22 -19.50 0.65
C MET A 45 17.52 -18.88 1.15
N LYS A 46 18.63 -19.25 0.54
CA LYS A 46 19.95 -18.73 0.91
C LYS A 46 20.67 -18.21 -0.30
N PRO A 47 21.37 -17.08 -0.17
CA PRO A 47 22.32 -16.64 -1.17
C PRO A 47 23.46 -17.67 -1.35
N GLU A 48 23.96 -17.81 -2.57
CA GLU A 48 25.10 -18.69 -2.85
C GLU A 48 26.38 -18.33 -2.09
N ARG A 49 26.59 -17.03 -1.86
CA ARG A 49 27.80 -16.45 -1.25
C ARG A 49 27.46 -15.55 -0.09
N ALA A 50 28.41 -15.35 0.81
CA ALA A 50 28.35 -14.25 1.74
C ALA A 50 28.27 -12.91 1.00
N TYR A 51 27.65 -11.92 1.62
CA TYR A 51 27.45 -10.61 0.99
C TYR A 51 27.41 -9.47 2.02
N PHE A 52 27.65 -8.28 1.50
CA PHE A 52 27.52 -7.02 2.21
C PHE A 52 26.85 -5.99 1.30
N SER A 53 25.92 -5.21 1.85
CA SER A 53 25.37 -4.02 1.21
C SER A 53 25.15 -2.91 2.23
N LEU A 54 25.39 -1.68 1.80
CA LEU A 54 25.15 -0.47 2.60
C LEU A 54 24.44 0.55 1.71
N LEU A 55 23.24 0.97 2.12
CA LEU A 55 22.36 1.92 1.42
C LEU A 55 21.93 1.54 -0.01
N THR A 56 22.44 0.44 -0.53
CA THR A 56 22.23 0.02 -1.93
C THR A 56 21.68 -1.41 -2.04
N GLY A 57 21.31 -2.01 -0.90
CA GLY A 57 20.93 -3.41 -0.86
C GLY A 57 19.72 -3.74 -1.71
N THR A 58 18.59 -3.15 -1.39
CA THR A 58 17.33 -3.30 -2.11
C THR A 58 16.56 -2.01 -2.01
N TRP A 59 16.11 -1.52 -3.16
CA TRP A 59 15.12 -0.47 -3.28
C TRP A 59 13.94 -1.02 -4.03
N SER A 60 12.77 -0.95 -3.46
CA SER A 60 11.58 -1.53 -4.04
C SER A 60 10.39 -0.61 -3.82
N VAL A 61 9.62 -0.37 -4.88
CA VAL A 61 8.48 0.57 -4.95
C VAL A 61 7.34 -0.10 -5.68
N ALA A 62 6.18 -0.28 -5.03
CA ALA A 62 4.98 -0.82 -5.64
C ALA A 62 3.76 0.05 -5.40
N ALA A 63 2.90 0.16 -6.39
CA ALA A 63 1.55 0.70 -6.29
C ALA A 63 0.58 -0.29 -6.92
N ASN A 64 -0.55 -0.52 -6.27
CA ASN A 64 -1.57 -1.46 -6.74
C ASN A 64 -2.95 -0.84 -6.56
N SER A 65 -3.82 -1.01 -7.56
CA SER A 65 -5.21 -0.64 -7.48
C SER A 65 -6.10 -1.65 -8.21
N ASN A 66 -7.36 -1.71 -7.83
CA ASN A 66 -8.37 -2.50 -8.54
C ASN A 66 -9.15 -1.66 -9.58
N PHE A 67 -8.65 -0.46 -9.91
CA PHE A 67 -9.21 0.45 -10.91
C PHE A 67 -8.10 1.07 -11.76
N GLY A 68 -8.45 1.64 -12.92
CA GLY A 68 -7.53 2.30 -13.84
C GLY A 68 -7.83 3.78 -14.05
N ILE A 69 -6.88 4.52 -14.59
CA ILE A 69 -7.08 5.90 -15.02
C ILE A 69 -8.18 5.97 -16.08
N SER A 70 -8.27 4.95 -16.94
CA SER A 70 -9.31 4.81 -17.96
C SER A 70 -10.75 4.69 -17.43
N ASN A 71 -10.94 4.41 -16.13
CA ASN A 71 -12.25 4.50 -15.51
C ASN A 71 -12.71 5.95 -15.31
N PHE A 72 -11.81 6.93 -15.29
CA PHE A 72 -12.11 8.32 -14.96
C PHE A 72 -11.88 9.30 -16.11
N LEU A 73 -11.00 8.94 -17.04
CA LEU A 73 -10.65 9.75 -18.22
C LEU A 73 -11.06 9.02 -19.49
N TYR A 74 -11.81 9.70 -20.32
CA TYR A 74 -12.39 9.19 -21.58
C TYR A 74 -11.89 10.00 -22.77
N PRO A 75 -11.62 9.37 -23.92
CA PRO A 75 -11.35 10.08 -25.17
C PRO A 75 -12.53 10.97 -25.56
N TYR A 76 -12.22 12.19 -25.98
CA TYR A 76 -13.21 13.16 -26.46
C TYR A 76 -12.70 13.89 -27.70
N GLY A 77 -13.20 13.50 -28.88
CA GLY A 77 -12.65 13.98 -30.15
C GLY A 77 -11.25 13.43 -30.44
N ASP A 78 -10.53 14.03 -31.37
CA ASP A 78 -9.29 13.45 -31.90
C ASP A 78 -8.11 13.52 -30.91
N ASP A 79 -8.02 14.59 -30.10
CA ASP A 79 -6.87 14.81 -29.20
C ASP A 79 -7.26 15.30 -27.79
N LYS A 80 -8.54 15.22 -27.43
CA LYS A 80 -9.04 15.72 -26.15
C LYS A 80 -9.46 14.58 -25.21
N LEU A 81 -9.41 14.87 -23.94
CA LEU A 81 -9.92 13.99 -22.88
C LEU A 81 -11.06 14.68 -22.16
N THR A 82 -12.02 13.89 -21.71
CA THR A 82 -13.06 14.31 -20.79
C THR A 82 -13.04 13.45 -19.54
N THR A 83 -13.70 13.91 -18.48
CA THR A 83 -13.82 13.15 -17.25
C THR A 83 -15.14 12.37 -17.21
N PHE A 84 -15.22 11.39 -16.30
CA PHE A 84 -16.44 10.64 -16.04
C PHE A 84 -17.65 11.53 -15.70
N MET A 85 -17.43 12.75 -15.22
CA MET A 85 -18.50 13.71 -14.89
C MET A 85 -19.13 14.35 -16.12
N SER A 86 -18.55 14.19 -17.31
CA SER A 86 -19.09 14.72 -18.55
C SER A 86 -20.41 14.03 -18.93
N SER A 87 -21.32 14.80 -19.53
CA SER A 87 -22.57 14.28 -20.12
C SER A 87 -22.35 13.35 -21.31
N HIS A 88 -21.15 13.36 -21.90
CA HIS A 88 -20.77 12.48 -23.01
C HIS A 88 -20.39 11.07 -22.56
N VAL A 89 -20.16 10.87 -21.27
CA VAL A 89 -19.86 9.56 -20.68
C VAL A 89 -21.17 8.99 -20.15
N ASP A 90 -21.57 7.84 -20.66
CA ASP A 90 -22.76 7.15 -20.21
C ASP A 90 -22.66 6.79 -18.73
N GLN A 91 -23.76 6.98 -17.99
CA GLN A 91 -23.79 6.82 -16.55
C GLN A 91 -23.66 5.35 -16.15
N ASP A 92 -24.40 4.47 -16.82
CA ASP A 92 -24.44 3.06 -16.49
C ASP A 92 -23.12 2.38 -16.91
N GLU A 93 -22.56 2.76 -18.06
CA GLU A 93 -21.26 2.29 -18.52
C GLU A 93 -20.17 2.65 -17.50
N PHE A 94 -20.13 3.91 -17.04
CA PHE A 94 -19.16 4.34 -16.04
C PHE A 94 -19.32 3.56 -14.72
N LEU A 95 -20.54 3.52 -14.17
CA LEU A 95 -20.78 2.89 -12.88
C LEU A 95 -20.57 1.37 -12.91
N ASN A 96 -20.93 0.70 -13.99
CA ASN A 96 -20.71 -0.74 -14.14
C ASN A 96 -19.23 -1.10 -14.33
N ALA A 97 -18.41 -0.19 -14.82
CA ALA A 97 -16.96 -0.38 -14.94
C ALA A 97 -16.22 -0.23 -13.60
N LEU A 98 -16.85 0.33 -12.56
CA LEU A 98 -16.24 0.49 -11.25
C LEU A 98 -16.48 -0.74 -10.34
N PRO A 99 -15.47 -1.17 -9.56
CA PRO A 99 -15.69 -2.12 -8.48
C PRO A 99 -16.54 -1.48 -7.36
N ASN A 100 -17.17 -2.30 -6.52
CA ASN A 100 -17.98 -1.82 -5.39
C ASN A 100 -17.18 -0.99 -4.38
N SER A 101 -15.87 -1.19 -4.35
CA SER A 101 -14.92 -0.50 -3.50
C SER A 101 -13.62 -0.29 -4.28
N LEU A 102 -13.23 0.97 -4.44
CA LEU A 102 -12.00 1.35 -5.10
C LEU A 102 -10.86 1.29 -4.10
N GLN A 103 -9.98 0.33 -4.30
CA GLN A 103 -8.85 0.10 -3.41
C GLN A 103 -7.54 0.49 -4.10
N MET A 104 -6.71 1.19 -3.36
CA MET A 104 -5.34 1.49 -3.75
C MET A 104 -4.41 1.20 -2.59
N SER A 105 -3.29 0.58 -2.88
CA SER A 105 -2.22 0.38 -1.90
C SER A 105 -0.88 0.72 -2.52
N SER A 106 0.01 1.11 -1.66
CA SER A 106 1.36 1.50 -2.03
C SER A 106 2.31 1.06 -0.93
N ASP A 107 3.38 0.38 -1.31
CA ASP A 107 4.40 -0.15 -0.39
C ASP A 107 5.84 0.22 -0.86
N ILE A 108 6.79 0.79 -0.05
CA ILE A 108 8.26 0.99 -0.26
C ILE A 108 9.05 0.18 0.76
N SER A 109 10.01 -0.53 0.33
CA SER A 109 10.99 -1.14 1.22
C SER A 109 12.41 -0.79 0.77
N THR A 110 13.22 -0.33 1.71
CA THR A 110 14.60 0.01 1.44
C THR A 110 15.50 -0.68 2.44
N ASN A 111 16.40 -1.52 1.93
CA ASN A 111 17.41 -2.16 2.75
C ASN A 111 18.61 -1.23 2.94
N LEU A 112 18.77 -0.69 4.14
CA LEU A 112 19.87 0.22 4.50
C LEU A 112 21.16 -0.52 4.76
N LEU A 113 21.07 -1.72 5.38
CA LEU A 113 22.21 -2.56 5.69
C LEU A 113 21.82 -4.02 5.44
N GLY A 114 22.61 -4.75 4.70
CA GLY A 114 22.45 -6.17 4.46
C GLY A 114 23.76 -6.92 4.62
N LEU A 115 23.73 -7.98 5.42
CA LEU A 115 24.84 -8.89 5.65
C LEU A 115 24.34 -10.32 5.51
N GLY A 116 25.14 -11.18 4.89
CA GLY A 116 24.86 -12.60 4.85
C GLY A 116 26.14 -13.41 4.88
N PHE A 117 26.19 -14.42 5.72
CA PHE A 117 27.38 -15.28 5.86
C PHE A 117 27.02 -16.66 6.42
N ARG A 118 27.90 -17.62 6.18
CA ARG A 118 27.73 -18.98 6.70
C ARG A 118 28.20 -19.06 8.15
N MET A 119 27.35 -19.54 9.03
CA MET A 119 27.66 -19.77 10.45
C MET A 119 26.82 -20.93 11.00
N PHE A 120 27.38 -21.68 11.95
CA PHE A 120 26.70 -22.78 12.67
C PHE A 120 26.07 -23.85 11.74
N GLY A 121 26.71 -24.13 10.60
CA GLY A 121 26.22 -25.12 9.64
C GLY A 121 25.05 -24.65 8.78
N GLY A 122 24.64 -23.39 8.92
CA GLY A 122 23.58 -22.75 8.16
C GLY A 122 24.05 -21.45 7.48
N PHE A 123 23.09 -20.64 7.09
CA PHE A 123 23.29 -19.30 6.55
C PHE A 123 22.59 -18.27 7.44
N THR A 124 23.35 -17.30 7.90
CA THR A 124 22.85 -16.21 8.76
C THR A 124 22.75 -14.95 7.93
N THR A 125 21.64 -14.23 8.09
CA THR A 125 21.43 -12.93 7.49
C THR A 125 21.15 -11.89 8.59
N PHE A 126 21.68 -10.69 8.38
CA PHE A 126 21.36 -9.53 9.20
C PHE A 126 21.01 -8.37 8.27
N GLY A 127 19.99 -7.60 8.64
CA GLY A 127 19.57 -6.47 7.83
C GLY A 127 18.88 -5.37 8.64
N ILE A 128 18.94 -4.16 8.11
CA ILE A 128 18.15 -3.02 8.57
C ILE A 128 17.34 -2.54 7.37
N THR A 129 16.02 -2.53 7.51
CA THR A 129 15.11 -2.17 6.45
C THR A 129 14.17 -1.06 6.92
N LEU A 130 13.94 -0.06 6.08
CA LEU A 130 12.86 0.89 6.25
C LEU A 130 11.65 0.41 5.46
N ASN A 131 10.50 0.42 6.10
CA ASN A 131 9.23 0.04 5.49
C ASN A 131 8.21 1.14 5.76
N SER A 132 7.42 1.45 4.76
CA SER A 132 6.27 2.32 4.90
C SER A 132 5.18 1.77 3.98
N SER A 133 3.94 1.83 4.38
CA SER A 133 2.79 1.37 3.62
C SER A 133 1.66 2.38 3.71
N VAL A 134 0.95 2.56 2.61
CA VAL A 134 -0.29 3.34 2.55
C VAL A 134 -1.34 2.48 1.87
N SER A 135 -2.54 2.45 2.41
CA SER A 135 -3.68 1.84 1.75
C SER A 135 -4.90 2.74 1.87
N THR A 136 -5.68 2.80 0.82
CA THR A 136 -6.92 3.57 0.78
C THR A 136 -8.06 2.73 0.23
N ASN A 137 -9.25 3.02 0.70
CA ASN A 137 -10.49 2.43 0.24
C ASN A 137 -11.53 3.53 0.05
N LEU A 138 -12.14 3.59 -1.12
CA LEU A 138 -13.22 4.51 -1.44
C LEU A 138 -14.44 3.73 -1.91
N PRO A 139 -15.62 3.88 -1.30
CA PRO A 139 -16.83 3.21 -1.72
C PRO A 139 -17.31 3.74 -3.08
N LYS A 140 -17.90 2.88 -3.90
CA LYS A 140 -18.48 3.24 -5.20
C LYS A 140 -19.56 4.32 -5.09
N GLY A 141 -20.31 4.33 -3.98
CA GLY A 141 -21.37 5.31 -3.72
C GLY A 141 -20.92 6.77 -3.85
N PHE A 142 -19.64 7.06 -3.57
CA PHE A 142 -19.06 8.39 -3.77
C PHE A 142 -19.09 8.81 -5.25
N PHE A 143 -18.75 7.90 -6.15
CA PHE A 143 -18.74 8.14 -7.60
C PHE A 143 -20.15 8.09 -8.19
N GLU A 144 -21.05 7.30 -7.60
CA GLU A 144 -22.48 7.30 -7.95
C GLU A 144 -23.09 8.67 -7.69
N PHE A 145 -22.86 9.21 -6.51
CA PHE A 145 -23.32 10.56 -6.18
C PHE A 145 -22.70 11.62 -7.11
N ALA A 146 -21.39 11.55 -7.33
CA ALA A 146 -20.71 12.51 -8.21
C ALA A 146 -21.23 12.49 -9.64
N LYS A 147 -21.65 11.31 -10.14
CA LYS A 147 -22.15 11.14 -11.51
C LYS A 147 -23.65 11.42 -11.62
N LYS A 148 -24.45 10.90 -10.70
CA LYS A 148 -25.92 11.01 -10.71
C LYS A 148 -26.41 12.35 -10.12
N GLY A 149 -25.63 12.97 -9.24
CA GLY A 149 -26.08 14.11 -8.47
C GLY A 149 -27.19 13.69 -7.50
N PHE A 150 -28.25 14.48 -7.43
CA PHE A 150 -29.39 14.29 -6.53
C PHE A 150 -30.53 13.46 -7.14
N GLN A 151 -30.23 12.44 -7.95
CA GLN A 151 -31.26 11.62 -8.58
C GLN A 151 -31.82 10.52 -7.65
N GLU A 152 -31.06 10.11 -6.67
CA GLU A 152 -31.46 9.10 -5.68
C GLU A 152 -31.87 9.78 -4.36
N SER A 153 -32.79 9.16 -3.62
CA SER A 153 -33.22 9.66 -2.31
C SER A 153 -32.24 9.35 -1.19
N SER A 154 -31.26 8.51 -1.42
CA SER A 154 -30.25 8.19 -0.41
C SER A 154 -28.93 7.76 -1.05
N TYR A 155 -27.82 8.13 -0.38
CA TYR A 155 -26.47 7.69 -0.74
C TYR A 155 -25.72 7.26 0.51
N SER A 156 -24.91 6.19 0.38
CA SER A 156 -24.02 5.75 1.43
C SER A 156 -22.57 5.84 0.96
N PHE A 157 -21.76 6.54 1.74
CA PHE A 157 -20.30 6.68 1.55
C PHE A 157 -19.53 5.97 2.66
N SER A 158 -20.18 5.08 3.39
CA SER A 158 -19.57 4.30 4.47
C SER A 158 -18.43 3.42 3.95
N GLY A 159 -17.38 3.27 4.73
CA GLY A 159 -16.22 2.45 4.38
C GLY A 159 -15.09 3.22 3.68
N ILE A 160 -15.09 4.57 3.72
CA ILE A 160 -13.89 5.33 3.37
C ILE A 160 -12.82 4.98 4.40
N ASN A 161 -11.65 4.52 3.95
CA ASN A 161 -10.53 4.21 4.82
C ASN A 161 -9.22 4.72 4.21
N MET A 162 -8.35 5.23 5.06
CA MET A 162 -6.95 5.52 4.73
C MET A 162 -6.07 5.05 5.89
N ASN A 163 -5.11 4.21 5.61
CA ASN A 163 -4.16 3.69 6.59
C ASN A 163 -2.74 3.94 6.12
N THR A 164 -1.87 4.40 7.00
CA THR A 164 -0.43 4.52 6.77
C THR A 164 0.37 3.97 7.94
N MET A 165 1.44 3.25 7.66
CA MET A 165 2.32 2.67 8.66
C MET A 165 3.77 2.78 8.20
N ASN A 166 4.59 3.45 8.99
CA ASN A 166 6.01 3.67 8.74
C ASN A 166 6.84 3.08 9.88
N TYR A 167 7.77 2.19 9.58
CA TYR A 167 8.62 1.56 10.57
C TYR A 167 9.97 1.13 10.00
N ALA A 168 10.98 1.10 10.85
CA ALA A 168 12.23 0.41 10.58
C ALA A 168 12.18 -1.01 11.16
N SER A 169 12.86 -1.95 10.52
CA SER A 169 13.04 -3.30 11.04
C SER A 169 14.52 -3.69 11.10
N ILE A 170 14.93 -4.26 12.22
CA ILE A 170 16.24 -4.89 12.41
C ILE A 170 16.00 -6.40 12.34
N ASN A 171 16.53 -7.03 11.31
CA ASN A 171 16.22 -8.40 10.92
C ASN A 171 17.41 -9.31 11.18
N LEU A 172 17.18 -10.42 11.85
CA LEU A 172 18.16 -11.49 12.06
C LEU A 172 17.57 -12.81 11.55
N GLY A 173 18.10 -13.31 10.45
CA GLY A 173 17.66 -14.54 9.81
C GLY A 173 18.66 -15.67 9.97
N TYR A 174 18.14 -16.89 10.02
CA TYR A 174 18.94 -18.11 9.98
C TYR A 174 18.23 -19.19 9.17
N SER A 175 18.94 -19.82 8.27
CA SER A 175 18.44 -20.96 7.48
C SER A 175 19.43 -22.12 7.49
N ARG A 176 18.90 -23.35 7.56
CA ARG A 176 19.69 -24.55 7.55
C ARG A 176 18.98 -25.69 6.84
N GLU A 177 19.75 -26.52 6.19
CA GLU A 177 19.30 -27.81 5.72
C GLU A 177 19.32 -28.79 6.89
N VAL A 178 18.14 -29.33 7.24
CA VAL A 178 17.95 -30.18 8.43
C VAL A 178 18.00 -31.66 8.09
N VAL A 179 17.51 -32.02 6.90
CA VAL A 179 17.68 -33.32 6.26
C VAL A 179 17.95 -33.04 4.79
N GLU A 180 18.45 -34.03 4.07
CA GLU A 180 18.76 -33.91 2.64
C GLU A 180 17.54 -33.37 1.85
N GLY A 181 17.77 -32.32 1.09
CA GLY A 181 16.74 -31.61 0.33
C GLY A 181 15.83 -30.70 1.16
N LEU A 182 15.67 -30.88 2.49
CA LEU A 182 14.78 -30.07 3.32
C LEU A 182 15.54 -28.94 4.01
N ARG A 183 15.23 -27.73 3.65
CA ARG A 183 15.74 -26.51 4.28
C ARG A 183 14.65 -25.78 5.03
N VAL A 184 14.96 -25.32 6.24
CA VAL A 184 14.09 -24.47 7.04
C VAL A 184 14.79 -23.13 7.31
N GLY A 185 14.00 -22.08 7.47
CA GLY A 185 14.50 -20.76 7.80
C GLY A 185 13.55 -19.99 8.70
N VAL A 186 14.12 -19.13 9.51
CA VAL A 186 13.39 -18.19 10.37
C VAL A 186 14.09 -16.84 10.34
N THR A 187 13.32 -15.77 10.36
CA THR A 187 13.82 -14.40 10.57
C THR A 187 13.07 -13.78 11.74
N ALA A 188 13.81 -13.33 12.73
CA ALA A 188 13.29 -12.49 13.81
C ALA A 188 13.48 -11.03 13.45
N LYS A 189 12.44 -10.22 13.62
CA LYS A 189 12.42 -8.79 13.29
C LYS A 189 12.12 -7.99 14.55
N TYR A 190 13.02 -7.10 14.92
CA TYR A 190 12.74 -6.06 15.90
C TYR A 190 12.25 -4.82 15.16
N LEU A 191 11.04 -4.37 15.48
CA LEU A 191 10.34 -3.30 14.79
C LEU A 191 10.44 -2.00 15.60
N VAL A 192 10.75 -0.93 14.89
CA VAL A 192 10.83 0.43 15.43
C VAL A 192 9.81 1.26 14.68
N GLY A 193 8.65 1.51 15.29
CA GLY A 193 7.59 2.31 14.68
C GLY A 193 7.99 3.79 14.62
N LEU A 194 7.81 4.41 13.48
CA LEU A 194 8.14 5.80 13.21
C LEU A 194 6.87 6.66 13.18
N ALA A 195 5.87 6.25 12.41
CA ALA A 195 4.59 6.92 12.30
C ALA A 195 3.48 5.93 11.93
N TYR A 196 2.29 6.16 12.44
CA TYR A 196 1.07 5.45 12.09
C TYR A 196 -0.09 6.44 12.03
N ALA A 197 -0.94 6.30 11.02
CA ALA A 197 -2.23 6.95 11.00
C ALA A 197 -3.26 6.03 10.34
N ASN A 198 -4.46 6.03 10.88
CA ASN A 198 -5.62 5.36 10.31
C ASN A 198 -6.82 6.27 10.39
N PHE A 199 -7.44 6.51 9.26
CA PHE A 199 -8.70 7.22 9.15
C PHE A 199 -9.75 6.28 8.60
N ASN A 200 -10.90 6.23 9.25
CA ASN A 200 -11.99 5.36 8.86
C ASN A 200 -13.33 6.09 9.02
N VAL A 201 -14.15 6.05 7.99
CA VAL A 201 -15.53 6.53 8.02
C VAL A 201 -16.44 5.32 8.04
N ASP A 202 -16.87 4.94 9.24
CA ASP A 202 -17.72 3.77 9.43
C ASP A 202 -19.13 4.02 8.91
N LYS A 203 -19.59 5.27 9.03
CA LYS A 203 -20.92 5.68 8.61
C LYS A 203 -20.86 7.07 7.97
N LEU A 204 -21.36 7.19 6.77
CA LEU A 204 -21.65 8.46 6.13
C LEU A 204 -22.80 8.21 5.15
N ASN A 205 -24.02 8.52 5.60
CA ASN A 205 -25.24 8.35 4.82
C ASN A 205 -25.90 9.71 4.63
N ILE A 206 -26.37 9.96 3.44
CA ILE A 206 -27.16 11.13 3.09
C ILE A 206 -28.54 10.63 2.66
N GLU A 207 -29.59 11.01 3.37
CA GLU A 207 -30.97 10.78 2.99
C GLU A 207 -31.59 12.12 2.59
N MET A 208 -32.19 12.16 1.42
CA MET A 208 -32.77 13.36 0.84
C MET A 208 -34.28 13.15 0.65
N SER A 209 -35.08 14.01 1.25
CA SER A 209 -36.53 14.13 1.02
C SER A 209 -36.83 15.47 0.37
N GLU A 210 -38.08 15.67 -0.03
CA GLU A 210 -38.57 16.97 -0.58
C GLU A 210 -38.44 18.11 0.43
N ASP A 211 -38.58 17.81 1.73
CA ASP A 211 -38.64 18.81 2.80
C ASP A 211 -37.28 18.95 3.52
N LYS A 212 -36.47 17.91 3.56
CA LYS A 212 -35.23 17.96 4.33
C LYS A 212 -34.20 16.91 3.90
N TRP A 213 -32.93 17.22 4.12
CA TRP A 213 -31.83 16.27 4.02
C TRP A 213 -31.36 15.86 5.41
N MET A 214 -31.05 14.61 5.56
CA MET A 214 -30.45 14.06 6.75
C MET A 214 -29.11 13.48 6.45
N ILE A 215 -28.08 13.99 7.11
CA ILE A 215 -26.72 13.49 6.99
C ILE A 215 -26.35 12.82 8.31
N GLU A 216 -26.00 11.54 8.25
CA GLU A 216 -25.49 10.81 9.40
C GLU A 216 -24.04 10.44 9.18
N SER A 217 -23.16 10.76 10.13
CA SER A 217 -21.73 10.45 10.03
C SER A 217 -21.18 9.87 11.32
N HIS A 218 -20.25 8.94 11.16
CA HIS A 218 -19.35 8.48 12.21
C HIS A 218 -17.98 8.22 11.58
N ALA A 219 -16.97 8.88 12.08
CA ALA A 219 -15.59 8.71 11.62
C ALA A 219 -14.66 8.55 12.82
N THR A 220 -13.63 7.76 12.62
CA THR A 220 -12.54 7.57 13.57
C THR A 220 -11.21 7.90 12.92
N ALA A 221 -10.34 8.58 13.66
CA ALA A 221 -8.97 8.80 13.27
C ALA A 221 -8.03 8.37 14.39
N GLU A 222 -6.99 7.67 14.04
CA GLU A 222 -5.94 7.21 14.95
C GLU A 222 -4.61 7.69 14.41
N ALA A 223 -3.80 8.32 15.24
CA ALA A 223 -2.47 8.75 14.87
C ALA A 223 -1.46 8.50 16.00
N ALA A 224 -0.28 8.01 15.64
CA ALA A 224 0.82 7.82 16.56
C ALA A 224 2.10 8.39 15.93
N LEU A 225 2.59 9.46 16.53
CA LEU A 225 3.86 10.10 16.21
C LEU A 225 4.66 10.22 17.52
N TYR A 226 5.98 10.38 17.40
CA TYR A 226 6.84 10.62 18.56
C TYR A 226 6.68 12.03 19.15
N THR A 227 6.36 13.02 18.34
CA THR A 227 6.14 14.40 18.81
C THR A 227 4.72 14.55 19.32
N GLU A 228 4.56 15.24 20.47
CA GLU A 228 3.26 15.81 20.80
C GLU A 228 2.83 16.63 19.59
N MET A 229 1.72 16.26 18.98
CA MET A 229 1.14 17.08 17.92
C MET A 229 0.81 18.41 18.58
N SER A 230 1.64 19.42 18.34
CA SER A 230 1.28 20.80 18.65
C SER A 230 0.25 21.21 17.62
N VAL A 231 -0.98 20.92 17.94
CA VAL A 231 -2.10 21.46 17.19
C VAL A 231 -2.20 22.90 17.59
N ASP A 232 -2.04 23.80 16.64
CA ASP A 232 -2.31 25.21 16.88
C ASP A 232 -3.80 25.33 17.24
N ALA A 233 -4.08 25.47 18.53
CA ALA A 233 -5.42 25.61 19.09
C ALA A 233 -6.05 26.98 18.70
N GLY A 234 -5.75 27.48 17.52
CA GLY A 234 -6.22 28.77 17.02
C GLY A 234 -7.69 28.84 16.63
N ALA A 235 -8.37 27.71 16.56
CA ALA A 235 -9.81 27.64 16.36
C ALA A 235 -10.49 27.22 17.68
N MET A 236 -10.47 28.07 18.68
CA MET A 236 -11.39 27.93 19.80
C MET A 236 -12.75 28.52 19.37
N ASP A 237 -13.63 27.66 18.94
CA ASP A 237 -15.04 27.99 18.91
C ASP A 237 -15.65 27.81 20.32
N ASP A 238 -16.77 28.47 20.61
CA ASP A 238 -17.44 28.59 21.92
C ASP A 238 -17.83 27.26 22.64
N LEU A 239 -17.38 26.13 22.13
CA LEU A 239 -17.49 24.82 22.76
C LEU A 239 -16.15 24.52 23.46
N ASN A 240 -16.17 24.38 24.77
CA ASN A 240 -15.02 24.18 25.69
C ASN A 240 -14.01 23.06 25.32
N GLU A 241 -13.99 22.56 24.10
CA GLU A 241 -13.07 21.52 23.64
C GLU A 241 -12.40 21.94 22.31
N PRO A 242 -11.06 21.87 22.22
CA PRO A 242 -10.37 22.19 20.98
C PRO A 242 -10.68 21.15 19.89
N ARG A 243 -11.07 21.61 18.71
CA ARG A 243 -11.36 20.77 17.54
C ARG A 243 -10.29 20.94 16.48
N ILE A 244 -9.93 19.87 15.80
CA ILE A 244 -8.89 19.85 14.78
C ILE A 244 -9.49 19.44 13.46
N PRO A 245 -9.27 20.20 12.37
CA PRO A 245 -9.62 19.77 11.03
C PRO A 245 -8.86 18.47 10.66
N LEU A 246 -9.59 17.48 10.18
CA LEU A 246 -9.02 16.19 9.78
C LEU A 246 -7.89 16.31 8.75
N ALA A 247 -7.99 17.30 7.85
CA ALA A 247 -6.95 17.59 6.86
C ALA A 247 -5.59 17.89 7.50
N ASP A 248 -5.58 18.59 8.65
CA ASP A 248 -4.36 18.95 9.38
C ASP A 248 -3.73 17.72 10.05
N VAL A 249 -4.56 16.81 10.57
CA VAL A 249 -4.10 15.53 11.13
C VAL A 249 -3.42 14.69 10.04
N LEU A 250 -4.05 14.57 8.88
CA LEU A 250 -3.52 13.77 7.76
C LEU A 250 -2.25 14.40 7.16
N SER A 251 -2.19 15.73 7.01
CA SER A 251 -1.02 16.41 6.44
C SER A 251 0.22 16.26 7.33
N ASN A 252 0.06 16.40 8.64
CA ASN A 252 1.16 16.27 9.60
C ASN A 252 1.70 14.83 9.73
N THR A 253 0.86 13.82 9.51
CA THR A 253 1.27 12.41 9.60
C THR A 253 1.93 11.87 8.32
N THR A 254 1.76 12.55 7.20
CA THR A 254 2.32 12.15 5.90
C THR A 254 3.60 12.91 5.50
N ASP A 255 3.95 13.99 6.21
CA ASP A 255 5.18 14.74 5.91
C ASP A 255 6.44 13.97 6.33
N VAL A 256 7.19 13.53 5.33
CA VAL A 256 8.45 12.80 5.50
C VAL A 256 9.49 13.60 6.30
N ASN A 257 9.51 14.92 6.19
CA ASN A 257 10.44 15.76 6.94
C ASN A 257 10.12 15.76 8.44
N THR A 258 8.84 15.81 8.79
CA THR A 258 8.36 15.70 10.18
C THR A 258 8.71 14.31 10.76
N ILE A 259 8.52 13.24 9.97
CA ILE A 259 8.89 11.87 10.36
C ILE A 259 10.41 11.74 10.57
N MET A 260 11.22 12.33 9.71
CA MET A 260 12.69 12.26 9.83
C MET A 260 13.25 13.12 10.97
N GLN A 261 12.60 14.23 11.33
CA GLN A 261 12.99 15.08 12.45
C GLN A 261 12.63 14.46 13.81
N ALA A 262 11.65 13.59 13.85
CA ALA A 262 11.29 12.80 15.03
C ALA A 262 12.36 11.71 15.28
N ALA A 263 13.52 12.10 15.76
CA ALA A 263 14.69 11.21 15.98
C ALA A 263 14.47 10.10 17.04
N LYS A 264 13.27 9.94 17.57
CA LYS A 264 12.97 8.95 18.60
C LYS A 264 11.87 7.99 18.11
N PRO A 265 11.98 6.68 18.43
CA PRO A 265 10.98 5.70 18.02
C PRO A 265 9.64 5.94 18.72
N ALA A 266 8.56 6.06 17.96
CA ALA A 266 7.20 6.21 18.49
C ALA A 266 6.66 4.88 19.04
N ALA A 267 7.23 3.75 18.59
CA ALA A 267 6.74 2.43 18.93
C ALA A 267 7.83 1.35 18.83
N LYS A 268 7.56 0.21 19.46
CA LYS A 268 8.40 -0.97 19.38
C LYS A 268 7.55 -2.20 19.08
N GLY A 269 8.12 -3.16 18.38
CA GLY A 269 7.41 -4.38 18.05
C GLY A 269 8.33 -5.57 17.76
N LEU A 270 7.71 -6.71 17.57
CA LEU A 270 8.38 -7.94 17.16
C LEU A 270 7.57 -8.59 16.04
N ALA A 271 8.28 -9.15 15.07
CA ALA A 271 7.68 -10.00 14.05
C ALA A 271 8.61 -11.17 13.71
N PHE A 272 8.05 -12.17 13.06
CA PHE A 272 8.77 -13.35 12.62
C PHE A 272 8.38 -13.70 11.19
N ASP A 273 9.37 -14.17 10.43
CA ASP A 273 9.15 -14.84 9.16
C ASP A 273 9.55 -16.29 9.30
N LEU A 274 8.77 -17.17 8.68
CA LEU A 274 9.01 -18.60 8.64
C LEU A 274 9.12 -19.04 7.17
N GLY A 275 10.01 -19.98 6.89
CA GLY A 275 10.17 -20.50 5.56
C GLY A 275 10.61 -21.96 5.56
N VAL A 276 10.19 -22.66 4.51
CA VAL A 276 10.60 -24.03 4.21
C VAL A 276 10.79 -24.17 2.71
N SER A 277 11.75 -24.97 2.30
CA SER A 277 11.92 -25.43 0.92
C SER A 277 12.34 -26.89 0.91
N TYR A 278 11.84 -27.63 -0.05
CA TYR A 278 12.18 -29.03 -0.26
C TYR A 278 12.56 -29.28 -1.71
N ASP A 279 13.75 -29.80 -1.91
CA ASP A 279 14.24 -30.28 -3.19
C ASP A 279 14.04 -31.80 -3.23
N PHE A 280 13.29 -32.29 -4.21
CA PHE A 280 12.96 -33.71 -4.33
C PHE A 280 14.15 -34.57 -4.77
N GLY A 281 15.24 -33.94 -5.26
CA GLY A 281 16.46 -34.66 -5.60
C GLY A 281 16.21 -35.87 -6.50
N ASP A 282 16.66 -37.05 -6.06
CA ASP A 282 16.55 -38.28 -6.84
C ASP A 282 15.11 -38.80 -7.03
N LEU A 283 14.13 -38.32 -6.26
CA LEU A 283 12.72 -38.75 -6.42
C LEU A 283 12.08 -38.14 -7.67
N VAL A 284 12.31 -36.85 -7.89
CA VAL A 284 11.89 -36.11 -9.08
C VAL A 284 12.96 -35.08 -9.37
N ASP A 285 13.89 -35.43 -10.25
CA ASP A 285 15.02 -34.57 -10.60
C ASP A 285 14.54 -33.19 -11.08
N GLY A 286 15.12 -32.15 -10.49
CA GLY A 286 14.82 -30.77 -10.81
C GLY A 286 13.55 -30.17 -10.19
N LEU A 287 12.74 -30.95 -9.45
CA LEU A 287 11.55 -30.42 -8.77
C LEU A 287 11.89 -29.91 -7.37
N SER A 288 11.50 -28.68 -7.07
CA SER A 288 11.52 -28.12 -5.72
C SER A 288 10.18 -27.46 -5.37
N VAL A 289 9.84 -27.50 -4.08
CA VAL A 289 8.67 -26.81 -3.53
C VAL A 289 9.08 -25.95 -2.36
N SER A 290 8.33 -24.90 -2.10
CA SER A 290 8.62 -23.99 -1.00
C SER A 290 7.36 -23.35 -0.44
N ALA A 291 7.42 -23.00 0.85
CA ALA A 291 6.39 -22.23 1.52
C ALA A 291 7.02 -21.21 2.45
N SER A 292 6.38 -20.06 2.58
CA SER A 292 6.77 -19.06 3.58
C SER A 292 5.57 -18.32 4.14
N LEU A 293 5.75 -17.81 5.36
CA LEU A 293 4.80 -16.95 6.04
C LEU A 293 5.59 -15.83 6.70
N LEU A 294 5.35 -14.62 6.24
CA LEU A 294 6.12 -13.42 6.57
C LEU A 294 5.32 -12.46 7.43
N ASP A 295 6.01 -11.59 8.17
CA ASP A 295 5.45 -10.48 8.94
C ASP A 295 4.41 -10.90 10.00
N LEU A 296 4.65 -12.05 10.64
CA LEU A 296 3.87 -12.50 11.79
C LEU A 296 4.22 -11.67 13.02
N GLY A 297 3.56 -10.52 13.21
CA GLY A 297 3.92 -9.65 14.31
C GLY A 297 3.04 -8.43 14.48
N SER A 298 3.50 -7.54 15.35
CA SER A 298 2.77 -6.33 15.70
C SER A 298 3.71 -5.25 16.23
N ILE A 299 3.26 -4.01 16.16
CA ILE A 299 3.91 -2.82 16.70
C ILE A 299 3.03 -2.28 17.84
N ASN A 300 3.65 -1.99 18.99
CA ASN A 300 3.01 -1.37 20.14
C ASN A 300 3.38 0.12 20.17
N TRP A 301 2.42 0.97 19.87
CA TRP A 301 2.55 2.42 19.89
C TRP A 301 2.40 2.91 21.32
N GLN A 302 3.34 3.70 21.80
CA GLN A 302 3.36 4.18 23.18
C GLN A 302 2.40 5.36 23.39
N TYR A 303 2.29 6.19 22.35
CA TYR A 303 1.44 7.37 22.33
C TYR A 303 0.59 7.31 21.09
N MET A 304 -0.69 7.00 21.25
CA MET A 304 -1.65 7.06 20.17
C MET A 304 -2.76 8.03 20.57
N THR A 305 -2.98 8.98 19.71
CA THR A 305 -4.13 9.86 19.78
C THR A 305 -5.25 9.23 18.98
N LYS A 306 -6.39 9.04 19.61
CA LYS A 306 -7.61 8.57 18.97
C LYS A 306 -8.62 9.69 18.96
N PHE A 307 -9.23 9.86 17.81
CA PHE A 307 -10.30 10.78 17.59
C PHE A 307 -11.51 9.98 17.09
N SER A 308 -12.68 10.29 17.60
CA SER A 308 -13.92 9.73 17.12
C SER A 308 -14.94 10.86 17.07
N THR A 309 -15.57 11.05 15.93
CA THR A 309 -16.75 11.88 15.89
C THR A 309 -17.82 11.20 16.75
N GLU A 310 -18.63 11.97 17.48
CA GLU A 310 -19.89 11.46 17.98
C GLU A 310 -20.76 11.05 16.79
N ASP A 311 -21.77 10.18 16.99
CA ASP A 311 -22.75 9.89 15.94
C ASP A 311 -23.40 11.20 15.50
N GLY A 312 -22.81 11.82 14.49
CA GLY A 312 -23.25 13.12 13.97
C GLY A 312 -24.51 12.94 13.16
N LYS A 313 -25.52 13.74 13.47
CA LYS A 313 -26.73 13.84 12.68
C LYS A 313 -27.00 15.31 12.42
N VAL A 314 -26.92 15.71 11.16
CA VAL A 314 -27.27 17.05 10.70
C VAL A 314 -28.51 16.94 9.85
N GLU A 315 -29.51 17.75 10.19
CA GLU A 315 -30.70 17.93 9.38
C GLU A 315 -30.58 19.29 8.68
N PHE A 316 -30.73 19.31 7.37
CA PHE A 316 -30.80 20.52 6.57
C PHE A 316 -32.18 20.58 5.91
N ASP A 317 -32.98 21.51 6.33
CA ASP A 317 -34.38 21.71 5.92
C ASP A 317 -34.55 22.78 4.83
N GLY A 318 -33.46 23.20 4.22
CA GLY A 318 -33.44 24.15 3.11
C GLY A 318 -32.92 25.52 3.55
N ILE A 319 -33.12 26.49 2.72
CA ILE A 319 -32.75 27.89 2.95
C ILE A 319 -34.05 28.64 3.28
N ASP A 320 -34.24 29.00 4.54
CA ASP A 320 -35.50 29.56 5.03
C ASP A 320 -35.66 31.04 4.69
N GLU A 321 -34.62 31.84 4.67
CA GLU A 321 -34.70 33.26 4.43
C GLU A 321 -33.66 33.76 3.41
N ILE A 322 -34.13 34.18 2.24
CA ILE A 322 -33.30 34.93 1.29
C ILE A 322 -33.85 36.37 1.22
N ASP A 323 -33.03 37.36 1.61
CA ASP A 323 -33.41 38.76 1.46
C ASP A 323 -33.38 39.10 -0.06
N PRO A 324 -34.56 39.49 -0.62
CA PRO A 324 -34.59 39.87 -2.05
C PRO A 324 -33.76 41.10 -2.36
N ASN A 325 -33.37 41.91 -1.37
CA ASN A 325 -32.52 43.10 -1.57
C ASN A 325 -31.03 42.80 -1.41
N ASP A 326 -30.67 41.63 -0.83
CA ASP A 326 -29.33 41.14 -0.70
C ASP A 326 -29.27 39.63 -0.96
N PHE A 327 -29.61 39.24 -2.17
CA PHE A 327 -29.70 37.83 -2.57
C PHE A 327 -28.38 37.08 -2.46
N GLU A 328 -27.27 37.72 -2.92
CA GLU A 328 -25.94 37.09 -2.84
C GLU A 328 -25.46 36.95 -1.39
N GLY A 329 -25.63 37.98 -0.56
CA GLY A 329 -25.19 37.97 0.82
C GLY A 329 -25.96 37.00 1.71
N SER A 330 -27.27 36.88 1.53
CA SER A 330 -28.09 35.91 2.29
C SER A 330 -27.84 34.47 1.86
N LEU A 331 -27.66 34.23 0.55
CA LEU A 331 -27.30 32.91 0.04
C LEU A 331 -25.90 32.47 0.50
N ASP A 332 -24.92 33.37 0.45
CA ASP A 332 -23.57 33.08 0.92
C ASP A 332 -23.56 32.76 2.41
N LYS A 333 -24.33 33.48 3.23
CA LYS A 333 -24.48 33.24 4.68
C LYS A 333 -25.05 31.86 4.97
N GLU A 334 -26.11 31.45 4.29
CA GLU A 334 -26.73 30.14 4.48
C GLU A 334 -25.84 29.01 4.00
N LEU A 335 -25.11 29.21 2.90
CA LEU A 335 -24.11 28.25 2.42
C LEU A 335 -22.90 28.16 3.35
N GLU A 336 -22.50 29.27 3.98
CA GLU A 336 -21.45 29.32 5.01
C GLU A 336 -21.89 28.55 6.26
N ALA A 337 -23.12 28.78 6.74
CA ALA A 337 -23.68 28.07 7.88
C ALA A 337 -23.77 26.55 7.64
N LEU A 338 -24.24 26.13 6.46
CA LEU A 338 -24.25 24.73 6.07
C LEU A 338 -22.80 24.16 5.99
N GLY A 339 -21.86 24.96 5.48
CA GLY A 339 -20.45 24.62 5.44
C GLY A 339 -19.87 24.41 6.83
N GLU A 340 -20.18 25.29 7.77
CA GLU A 340 -19.78 25.17 9.18
C GLU A 340 -20.39 23.94 9.86
N ASP A 341 -21.65 23.60 9.61
CA ASP A 341 -22.28 22.43 10.18
C ASP A 341 -21.69 21.13 9.62
N ILE A 342 -21.37 21.09 8.34
CA ILE A 342 -20.63 20.00 7.72
C ILE A 342 -19.21 19.93 8.30
N GLU A 343 -18.51 21.05 8.47
CA GLU A 343 -17.18 21.08 9.09
C GLU A 343 -17.22 20.61 10.54
N LYS A 344 -18.23 21.00 11.33
CA LYS A 344 -18.45 20.51 12.70
C LYS A 344 -18.66 18.99 12.74
N MET A 345 -19.35 18.40 11.77
CA MET A 345 -19.53 16.95 11.65
C MET A 345 -18.20 16.21 11.44
N PHE A 346 -17.28 16.81 10.69
CA PHE A 346 -15.96 16.24 10.41
C PHE A 346 -14.86 16.80 11.33
N SER A 347 -15.20 17.75 12.21
CA SER A 347 -14.28 18.21 13.24
C SER A 347 -14.32 17.25 14.42
N ILE A 348 -13.15 16.82 14.85
CA ILE A 348 -12.97 15.76 15.82
C ILE A 348 -12.62 16.36 17.17
N PRO A 349 -13.34 16.04 18.27
CA PRO A 349 -12.97 16.49 19.61
C PRO A 349 -11.59 15.91 19.95
N TYR A 350 -10.68 16.77 20.36
CA TYR A 350 -9.32 16.40 20.73
C TYR A 350 -9.34 15.75 22.12
N SER A 351 -9.17 14.45 22.18
CA SER A 351 -8.92 13.75 23.43
C SER A 351 -7.46 13.29 23.49
N HIS A 352 -6.70 13.79 24.42
CA HIS A 352 -5.38 13.26 24.77
C HIS A 352 -5.54 11.85 25.37
N GLY A 353 -5.51 10.85 24.51
CA GLY A 353 -5.48 9.46 24.94
C GLY A 353 -4.04 8.93 24.91
N THR A 354 -3.41 8.80 26.06
CA THR A 354 -2.09 8.18 26.23
C THR A 354 -2.18 6.66 26.37
N GLN A 355 -3.11 6.01 25.69
CA GLN A 355 -3.23 4.55 25.76
C GLN A 355 -2.28 3.90 24.77
N ALA A 356 -1.53 2.90 25.27
CA ALA A 356 -0.74 2.05 24.40
C ALA A 356 -1.66 1.28 23.44
N TYR A 357 -1.36 1.31 22.16
CA TYR A 357 -2.15 0.66 21.12
C TYR A 357 -1.29 -0.31 20.31
N ARG A 358 -1.87 -1.42 19.94
CA ARG A 358 -1.18 -2.48 19.19
C ARG A 358 -1.76 -2.62 17.80
N THR A 359 -0.94 -2.33 16.78
CA THR A 359 -1.26 -2.62 15.39
C THR A 359 -0.60 -3.93 14.96
N LYS A 360 -1.35 -4.76 14.24
CA LYS A 360 -0.80 -5.97 13.61
C LYS A 360 -0.18 -5.59 12.27
N LEU A 361 0.92 -6.25 11.91
CA LEU A 361 1.40 -6.26 10.53
C LEU A 361 0.42 -7.05 9.66
N SER A 362 0.52 -6.89 8.34
CA SER A 362 -0.26 -7.66 7.36
C SER A 362 0.55 -8.87 6.91
N PRO A 363 0.32 -10.08 7.45
CA PRO A 363 1.09 -11.26 7.08
C PRO A 363 0.98 -11.57 5.59
N VAL A 364 2.08 -12.10 5.03
CA VAL A 364 2.13 -12.53 3.63
C VAL A 364 2.52 -14.00 3.59
N MET A 365 1.76 -14.80 2.84
CA MET A 365 2.05 -16.21 2.57
C MET A 365 2.47 -16.39 1.13
N TYR A 366 3.50 -17.21 0.91
CA TYR A 366 3.89 -17.69 -0.40
C TYR A 366 3.94 -19.22 -0.42
N LEU A 367 3.47 -19.81 -1.54
CA LEU A 367 3.60 -21.23 -1.86
C LEU A 367 4.19 -21.31 -3.27
N GLY A 368 5.34 -21.93 -3.41
CA GLY A 368 6.10 -21.99 -4.66
C GLY A 368 6.40 -23.42 -5.07
N ALA A 369 6.40 -23.67 -6.39
CA ALA A 369 6.90 -24.87 -7.01
C ALA A 369 7.75 -24.48 -8.22
N GLU A 370 8.90 -25.08 -8.38
CA GLU A 370 9.84 -24.86 -9.48
C GLU A 370 10.30 -26.18 -10.05
N TYR A 371 10.43 -26.23 -11.37
CA TYR A 371 10.96 -27.38 -12.10
C TYR A 371 12.09 -26.94 -13.01
N ASN A 372 13.29 -27.40 -12.72
CA ASN A 372 14.49 -27.21 -13.53
C ASN A 372 14.47 -28.16 -14.72
N MET A 373 14.64 -27.63 -15.93
CA MET A 373 14.56 -28.44 -17.15
C MET A 373 15.73 -29.40 -17.29
N PRO A 374 15.51 -30.71 -17.44
CA PRO A 374 16.60 -31.69 -17.49
C PRO A 374 17.49 -31.56 -18.74
N PHE A 375 16.98 -31.00 -19.82
CA PHE A 375 17.73 -30.79 -21.08
C PHE A 375 18.56 -29.51 -21.07
N TYR A 376 18.31 -28.56 -20.18
CA TYR A 376 19.09 -27.34 -20.03
C TYR A 376 18.97 -26.77 -18.61
N HIS A 377 19.96 -27.06 -17.77
CA HIS A 377 19.97 -26.68 -16.35
C HIS A 377 19.92 -25.16 -16.06
N GLY A 378 20.06 -24.32 -17.09
CA GLY A 378 19.87 -22.87 -16.97
C GLY A 378 18.44 -22.39 -17.22
N LEU A 379 17.49 -23.32 -17.44
CA LEU A 379 16.07 -23.00 -17.69
C LEU A 379 15.21 -23.67 -16.62
N SER A 380 14.38 -22.87 -15.96
CA SER A 380 13.34 -23.40 -15.08
C SER A 380 11.98 -22.81 -15.41
N VAL A 381 10.93 -23.52 -15.06
CA VAL A 381 9.56 -23.02 -14.99
C VAL A 381 9.06 -23.13 -13.58
N ALA A 382 8.29 -22.13 -13.14
CA ALA A 382 7.81 -22.14 -11.77
C ALA A 382 6.42 -21.54 -11.64
N MET A 383 5.77 -21.83 -10.52
CA MET A 383 4.50 -21.23 -10.13
C MET A 383 4.59 -20.77 -8.68
N LEU A 384 4.06 -19.59 -8.42
CA LEU A 384 3.98 -18.99 -7.08
C LEU A 384 2.54 -18.58 -6.80
N TYR A 385 2.00 -19.04 -5.69
CA TYR A 385 0.80 -18.47 -5.09
C TYR A 385 1.23 -17.53 -3.97
N GLY A 386 0.67 -16.34 -3.93
CA GLY A 386 0.89 -15.35 -2.89
C GLY A 386 -0.41 -14.80 -2.34
N LYS A 387 -0.45 -14.54 -1.02
CA LYS A 387 -1.60 -13.93 -0.35
C LYS A 387 -1.14 -12.99 0.76
N ARG A 388 -1.67 -11.76 0.75
CA ARG A 388 -1.51 -10.79 1.85
C ARG A 388 -2.80 -10.72 2.66
N PHE A 389 -2.69 -10.99 3.95
CA PHE A 389 -3.82 -10.96 4.90
C PHE A 389 -3.93 -9.55 5.47
N ALA A 390 -4.77 -8.72 4.85
CA ALA A 390 -5.05 -7.36 5.32
C ALA A 390 -6.54 -7.04 5.10
N THR A 391 -7.11 -6.20 5.96
CA THR A 391 -8.49 -5.72 5.79
C THR A 391 -8.60 -4.82 4.56
N TYR A 392 -7.61 -3.93 4.38
CA TYR A 392 -7.47 -3.07 3.21
C TYR A 392 -6.09 -3.30 2.59
N GLY A 393 -6.00 -3.27 1.26
CA GLY A 393 -4.76 -3.54 0.55
C GLY A 393 -4.31 -5.02 0.61
N GLY A 394 -5.22 -5.93 0.98
CA GLY A 394 -5.00 -7.37 0.85
C GLY A 394 -5.07 -7.80 -0.61
N TRP A 395 -4.35 -8.88 -0.94
CA TRP A 395 -4.35 -9.43 -2.30
C TRP A 395 -4.11 -10.94 -2.30
N ASP A 396 -4.66 -11.58 -3.34
CA ASP A 396 -4.38 -12.95 -3.75
C ASP A 396 -3.78 -12.91 -5.16
N GLU A 397 -2.77 -13.73 -5.43
CA GLU A 397 -2.11 -13.80 -6.72
C GLU A 397 -1.59 -15.20 -7.03
N VAL A 398 -1.79 -15.65 -8.27
CA VAL A 398 -1.09 -16.80 -8.87
C VAL A 398 -0.19 -16.28 -9.98
N ARG A 399 1.07 -16.68 -9.99
CA ARG A 399 2.07 -16.21 -10.94
C ARG A 399 2.86 -17.37 -11.52
N GLY A 400 2.94 -17.44 -12.86
CA GLY A 400 3.76 -18.40 -13.60
C GLY A 400 5.05 -17.76 -14.08
N TYR A 401 6.15 -18.51 -14.05
CA TYR A 401 7.50 -18.03 -14.35
C TYR A 401 8.19 -18.86 -15.41
N VAL A 402 9.02 -18.19 -16.18
CA VAL A 402 10.11 -18.79 -16.97
C VAL A 402 11.40 -18.07 -16.54
N ASN A 403 12.34 -18.82 -15.98
CA ASN A 403 13.62 -18.30 -15.52
C ASN A 403 14.73 -18.83 -16.41
N LEU A 404 15.68 -17.98 -16.74
CA LEU A 404 16.80 -18.30 -17.61
C LEU A 404 18.13 -17.84 -16.97
N ALA A 405 19.04 -18.77 -16.77
CA ALA A 405 20.43 -18.55 -16.33
C ALA A 405 21.42 -19.00 -17.42
N PRO A 406 21.62 -18.21 -18.49
CA PRO A 406 22.46 -18.61 -19.61
C PRO A 406 23.95 -18.68 -19.23
N LEU A 407 24.32 -17.95 -18.20
CA LEU A 407 25.67 -17.95 -17.64
C LEU A 407 25.54 -17.95 -16.10
N LYS A 408 26.55 -18.49 -15.42
CA LYS A 408 26.56 -18.53 -13.93
C LYS A 408 26.47 -17.17 -13.24
N TRP A 409 26.54 -16.06 -13.94
CA TRP A 409 26.55 -14.70 -13.42
C TRP A 409 25.48 -13.79 -14.06
N ILE A 410 24.62 -14.35 -14.89
CA ILE A 410 23.46 -13.66 -15.48
C ILE A 410 22.23 -14.55 -15.29
N GLU A 411 21.18 -13.98 -14.75
CA GLU A 411 19.87 -14.61 -14.64
C GLU A 411 18.81 -13.61 -15.08
N ALA A 412 17.76 -14.12 -15.68
CA ALA A 412 16.58 -13.35 -16.04
C ALA A 412 15.33 -14.15 -15.72
N SER A 413 14.28 -13.47 -15.28
CA SER A 413 12.94 -14.03 -15.07
C SER A 413 11.93 -13.24 -15.90
N ALA A 414 11.04 -13.94 -16.56
CA ALA A 414 9.82 -13.39 -17.14
C ALA A 414 8.63 -14.12 -16.54
N ASN A 415 7.60 -13.40 -16.18
CA ASN A 415 6.47 -14.00 -15.48
C ASN A 415 5.14 -13.29 -15.76
N VAL A 416 4.05 -14.03 -15.58
CA VAL A 416 2.67 -13.54 -15.73
C VAL A 416 1.93 -13.86 -14.45
N GLY A 417 1.30 -12.84 -13.84
CA GLY A 417 0.49 -12.95 -12.63
C GLY A 417 -0.98 -12.66 -12.93
N TYR A 418 -1.84 -13.37 -12.23
CA TYR A 418 -3.26 -13.06 -12.13
C TYR A 418 -3.60 -12.83 -10.66
N SER A 419 -4.07 -11.63 -10.34
CA SER A 419 -4.26 -11.18 -8.97
C SER A 419 -5.59 -10.45 -8.77
N THR A 420 -5.91 -10.14 -7.51
CA THR A 420 -7.00 -9.23 -7.14
C THR A 420 -6.94 -7.89 -7.90
N TYR A 421 -5.74 -7.46 -8.27
CA TYR A 421 -5.49 -6.22 -9.00
C TYR A 421 -5.38 -6.41 -10.52
N GLY A 422 -5.81 -7.57 -11.03
CA GLY A 422 -5.83 -7.89 -12.46
C GLY A 422 -4.61 -8.67 -12.94
N THR A 423 -4.50 -8.81 -14.27
CA THR A 423 -3.39 -9.52 -14.92
C THR A 423 -2.18 -8.62 -15.06
N THR A 424 -1.02 -9.14 -14.73
CA THR A 424 0.24 -8.40 -14.70
C THR A 424 1.35 -9.17 -15.39
N PHE A 425 2.31 -8.45 -15.95
CA PHE A 425 3.55 -9.00 -16.48
C PHE A 425 4.71 -8.51 -15.62
N GLY A 426 5.56 -9.43 -15.20
CA GLY A 426 6.75 -9.13 -14.43
C GLY A 426 8.00 -9.62 -15.13
N TRP A 427 9.10 -9.01 -14.77
CA TRP A 427 10.44 -9.39 -15.23
C TRP A 427 11.48 -9.03 -14.18
N MET A 428 12.58 -9.76 -14.20
CA MET A 428 13.77 -9.49 -13.38
C MET A 428 15.01 -9.79 -14.18
N PHE A 429 16.00 -8.94 -14.05
CA PHE A 429 17.35 -9.16 -14.54
C PHE A 429 18.32 -9.10 -13.36
N ASN A 430 19.12 -10.13 -13.19
CA ASN A 430 20.12 -10.26 -12.14
C ASN A 430 21.50 -10.50 -12.76
N PHE A 431 22.41 -9.57 -12.49
CA PHE A 431 23.79 -9.60 -12.95
C PHE A 431 24.73 -9.68 -11.74
N HIS A 432 25.34 -10.84 -11.50
CA HIS A 432 26.08 -11.12 -10.28
C HIS A 432 27.48 -11.73 -10.55
N PRO A 433 28.38 -10.98 -11.21
CA PRO A 433 29.75 -11.38 -11.39
C PRO A 433 30.49 -11.50 -10.05
N ARG A 434 31.80 -11.74 -10.11
CA ARG A 434 32.56 -12.00 -8.89
C ARG A 434 32.65 -10.80 -7.92
N LEU A 435 32.71 -9.58 -8.46
CA LEU A 435 33.04 -8.37 -7.69
C LEU A 435 31.82 -7.66 -7.11
N PHE A 436 30.68 -7.68 -7.79
CA PHE A 436 29.45 -7.03 -7.39
C PHE A 436 28.25 -7.84 -7.89
N SER A 437 27.09 -7.54 -7.38
CA SER A 437 25.81 -7.99 -7.90
C SER A 437 24.90 -6.78 -8.08
N PHE A 438 24.23 -6.75 -9.20
CA PHE A 438 23.22 -5.76 -9.53
C PHE A 438 21.97 -6.48 -10.02
N PHE A 439 20.83 -6.05 -9.54
CA PHE A 439 19.56 -6.52 -10.08
C PHE A 439 18.62 -5.34 -10.33
N ILE A 440 17.74 -5.52 -11.28
CA ILE A 440 16.62 -4.63 -11.57
C ILE A 440 15.46 -5.44 -12.09
N GLY A 441 14.25 -5.07 -11.68
CA GLY A 441 13.05 -5.76 -12.13
C GLY A 441 11.76 -5.07 -11.73
N SER A 442 10.67 -5.67 -12.19
CA SER A 442 9.32 -5.20 -11.95
C SER A 442 8.36 -6.39 -11.93
N ASP A 443 7.37 -6.36 -11.03
CA ASP A 443 6.27 -7.33 -11.02
C ASP A 443 5.08 -6.88 -11.87
N TYR A 444 5.06 -5.60 -12.25
CA TYR A 444 3.94 -5.00 -12.96
C TYR A 444 4.43 -4.12 -14.11
N MET A 445 3.84 -4.31 -15.27
CA MET A 445 4.15 -3.54 -16.46
C MET A 445 2.85 -3.13 -17.16
N VAL A 446 2.74 -1.87 -17.55
CA VAL A 446 1.64 -1.39 -18.37
C VAL A 446 1.68 -2.07 -19.73
N THR A 447 0.60 -2.78 -20.09
CA THR A 447 0.56 -3.57 -21.33
C THR A 447 -0.33 -2.96 -22.39
N LYS A 448 -1.26 -2.06 -22.01
CA LYS A 448 -2.17 -1.39 -22.93
C LYS A 448 -2.30 0.09 -22.59
N VAL A 449 -2.28 0.90 -23.62
CA VAL A 449 -2.57 2.34 -23.55
C VAL A 449 -3.58 2.70 -24.64
N THR A 450 -4.42 3.71 -24.40
CA THR A 450 -5.26 4.31 -25.43
C THR A 450 -4.39 5.05 -26.47
N PRO A 451 -4.94 5.43 -27.63
CA PRO A 451 -4.22 6.31 -28.57
C PRO A 451 -3.71 7.61 -27.95
N GLN A 452 -4.35 8.08 -26.86
CA GLN A 452 -3.95 9.26 -26.08
C GLN A 452 -2.97 8.95 -24.96
N TYR A 453 -2.32 7.76 -24.97
CA TYR A 453 -1.35 7.27 -23.96
C TYR A 453 -1.92 7.08 -22.55
N ILE A 454 -3.23 6.91 -22.39
CA ILE A 454 -3.83 6.58 -21.08
C ILE A 454 -3.68 5.09 -20.85
N PRO A 455 -3.12 4.64 -19.70
CA PRO A 455 -3.12 3.24 -19.33
C PRO A 455 -4.57 2.71 -19.18
N VAL A 456 -4.89 1.65 -19.89
CA VAL A 456 -6.21 0.98 -19.83
C VAL A 456 -6.28 -0.03 -18.69
N ASN A 457 -5.13 -0.49 -18.20
CA ASN A 457 -5.04 -1.41 -17.08
C ASN A 457 -5.24 -0.66 -15.75
N ASN A 458 -5.52 -1.42 -14.70
CA ASN A 458 -5.49 -0.92 -13.34
C ASN A 458 -4.16 -0.20 -13.05
N ILE A 459 -4.17 0.78 -12.13
CA ILE A 459 -2.97 1.51 -11.75
C ILE A 459 -2.09 0.54 -10.94
N ASN A 460 -1.24 -0.20 -11.64
CA ASN A 460 -0.27 -1.10 -11.05
C ASN A 460 1.11 -0.71 -11.55
N GLY A 461 2.01 -0.51 -10.62
CA GLY A 461 3.41 -0.19 -10.88
C GLY A 461 4.30 -0.85 -9.84
N HIS A 462 5.42 -1.38 -10.27
CA HIS A 462 6.44 -1.90 -9.38
C HIS A 462 7.80 -1.68 -10.01
N ILE A 463 8.76 -1.26 -9.25
CA ILE A 463 10.17 -1.28 -9.62
C ILE A 463 11.01 -1.69 -8.41
N THR A 464 11.97 -2.54 -8.65
CA THR A 464 12.96 -2.92 -7.65
C THR A 464 14.34 -2.96 -8.27
N PHE A 465 15.32 -2.53 -7.53
CA PHE A 465 16.73 -2.63 -7.90
C PHE A 465 17.61 -2.70 -6.65
N GLY A 466 18.85 -3.16 -6.84
CA GLY A 466 19.83 -3.17 -5.76
C GLY A 466 21.21 -3.50 -6.23
N ILE A 467 22.18 -3.12 -5.41
CA ILE A 467 23.61 -3.40 -5.62
C ILE A 467 24.17 -4.02 -4.34
N THR A 468 24.90 -5.10 -4.49
CA THR A 468 25.46 -5.86 -3.38
C THR A 468 26.90 -6.25 -3.70
N LYS A 469 27.73 -6.29 -2.67
CA LYS A 469 29.10 -6.82 -2.77
C LYS A 469 29.14 -8.27 -2.30
N PRO A 470 29.28 -9.24 -3.20
CA PRO A 470 29.49 -10.62 -2.81
C PRO A 470 30.88 -10.79 -2.15
N ILE A 471 30.94 -11.69 -1.16
CA ILE A 471 32.17 -12.00 -0.42
C ILE A 471 32.48 -13.49 -0.59
N GLY A 472 33.73 -13.82 -0.86
CA GLY A 472 34.20 -15.19 -1.05
C GLY A 472 34.09 -15.69 -2.51
N LYS A 473 34.54 -16.94 -2.72
CA LYS A 473 34.44 -17.61 -4.00
C LYS A 473 33.07 -18.21 -4.21
N ARG A 474 32.58 -18.22 -5.43
CA ARG A 474 31.43 -19.05 -5.85
C ARG A 474 31.85 -20.52 -5.78
N LYS A 475 31.07 -21.37 -5.21
CA LYS A 475 31.27 -22.84 -5.21
C LYS A 475 30.87 -23.46 -6.54
#